data_8180754e2134f4420a5dd7ceda9c0f45
#
_entry.id   8180754e2134f4420a5dd7ceda9c0f45
#
_cell.length_a   1.000
_cell.length_b   1.000
_cell.length_c   1.000
_cell.angle_alpha   90.00
_cell.angle_beta   90.00
_cell.angle_gamma   90.00
#
_symmetry.space_group_name_H-M   'P 1'
#
loop_
_entity.id
_entity.type
_entity.pdbx_description
1 polymer ?
#
loop_
_entity_poly.entity_id
_entity_poly.type
_entity_poly.pdbx_seq_one_letter_code
_entity_poly.pdbx_strand_id
1 'polypeptide(L)'
;EGVLMSLFSLPSKFVSFFILVFLLALFSGCSTTKNEKNYSASQLLRQSKKLSKNDESEKAKTKIQQLMEDYPDSKERVAGSMLLADIHFKEEEYEEAKFHYQKFTELYPAHQFVDRAHFYKAMSNFKLTDLASRDLTPVNSALEGFQRFIEDFPKSSYLKPAKEKITQCLDILAQNIFEIGKFYYRTGSYQAAILRLKRLKVEYPNHSYILEAEFLLGESYYREQNFPEATAYYKSVIKNSPRSEFAKEARLRLKAMR
;
A
#
# COMPACT_ATOMS: atom_id res chain seq x y z
N GLU A 1 0.66 -33.56 62.04
CA GLU A 1 1.95 -34.30 62.02
C GLU A 1 1.67 -35.80 61.91
N GLY A 2 1.94 -36.45 60.74
CA GLY A 2 1.93 -37.91 60.66
C GLY A 2 1.34 -38.54 59.40
N VAL A 3 1.60 -38.06 58.19
CA VAL A 3 1.22 -38.80 56.93
C VAL A 3 2.30 -38.77 55.83
N LEU A 4 3.50 -38.33 56.12
CA LEU A 4 4.52 -38.10 55.06
C LEU A 4 5.73 -39.02 55.16
N MET A 5 5.58 -40.22 55.78
CA MET A 5 6.73 -41.13 56.03
C MET A 5 6.49 -42.62 55.71
N SER A 6 5.78 -42.96 54.64
CA SER A 6 5.62 -44.35 54.20
C SER A 6 5.86 -44.67 52.75
N LEU A 7 6.51 -43.76 51.98
CA LEU A 7 6.79 -43.99 50.58
C LEU A 7 8.22 -44.39 50.20
N PHE A 8 9.05 -44.79 51.21
CA PHE A 8 10.47 -45.11 50.99
C PHE A 8 10.85 -46.54 51.32
N SER A 9 10.03 -47.55 51.01
CA SER A 9 10.45 -48.92 51.09
C SER A 9 10.00 -49.80 49.92
N LEU A 10 10.17 -49.29 48.68
CA LEU A 10 10.11 -50.16 47.52
C LEU A 10 11.48 -50.85 47.32
N PRO A 11 11.53 -52.20 47.22
CA PRO A 11 12.81 -52.87 46.99
C PRO A 11 13.47 -52.38 45.70
N SER A 12 14.77 -52.15 45.74
CA SER A 12 15.61 -51.54 44.69
C SER A 12 15.39 -52.14 43.30
N LYS A 13 14.95 -53.36 43.19
CA LYS A 13 14.60 -54.07 41.94
C LYS A 13 13.35 -53.47 41.24
N PHE A 14 12.37 -52.97 42.01
CA PHE A 14 11.16 -52.32 41.42
C PHE A 14 11.46 -50.93 40.94
N VAL A 15 12.29 -50.17 41.64
CA VAL A 15 12.74 -48.84 41.22
C VAL A 15 13.52 -48.94 39.91
N SER A 16 14.43 -49.94 39.80
CA SER A 16 15.20 -50.16 38.57
C SER A 16 14.33 -50.58 37.39
N PHE A 17 13.27 -51.36 37.62
CA PHE A 17 12.31 -51.76 36.60
C PHE A 17 11.47 -50.56 36.09
N PHE A 18 11.00 -49.71 37.00
CA PHE A 18 10.26 -48.48 36.63
C PHE A 18 11.13 -47.47 35.87
N ILE A 19 12.41 -47.32 36.25
CA ILE A 19 13.35 -46.48 35.53
C ILE A 19 13.62 -47.04 34.13
N LEU A 20 13.74 -48.35 33.97
CA LEU A 20 13.94 -48.99 32.67
C LEU A 20 12.71 -48.85 31.77
N VAL A 21 11.49 -48.98 32.31
CA VAL A 21 10.24 -48.81 31.58
C VAL A 21 10.05 -47.35 31.20
N PHE A 22 10.41 -46.39 32.08
CA PHE A 22 10.35 -44.94 31.77
C PHE A 22 11.36 -44.53 30.70
N LEU A 23 12.58 -45.09 30.72
CA LEU A 23 13.58 -44.92 29.69
C LEU A 23 13.16 -45.50 28.34
N LEU A 24 12.49 -46.66 28.33
CA LEU A 24 11.92 -47.24 27.09
C LEU A 24 10.74 -46.43 26.53
N ALA A 25 9.96 -45.78 27.39
CA ALA A 25 8.87 -44.87 26.94
C ALA A 25 9.39 -43.59 26.30
N LEU A 26 10.60 -43.12 26.63
CA LEU A 26 11.22 -41.96 26.00
C LEU A 26 11.70 -42.22 24.56
N PHE A 27 11.88 -43.49 24.17
CA PHE A 27 12.23 -43.88 22.80
C PHE A 27 11.02 -44.11 21.88
N SER A 28 9.81 -44.05 22.42
CA SER A 28 8.59 -44.06 21.60
C SER A 28 8.32 -42.68 21.03
N GLY A 29 9.33 -42.00 20.53
CA GLY A 29 9.18 -40.86 19.66
C GLY A 29 8.43 -41.33 18.41
N CYS A 30 7.11 -41.09 18.36
CA CYS A 30 6.33 -41.24 17.14
C CYS A 30 6.97 -40.42 16.06
N SER A 31 7.84 -41.07 15.29
CA SER A 31 8.14 -40.66 13.92
C SER A 31 6.84 -40.82 13.11
N THR A 32 5.96 -39.83 13.21
CA THR A 32 4.92 -39.62 12.20
C THR A 32 5.66 -39.25 10.94
N THR A 33 6.20 -40.22 10.20
CA THR A 33 6.48 -40.09 8.80
C THR A 33 5.13 -39.82 8.13
N LYS A 34 4.71 -38.53 8.06
CA LYS A 34 3.74 -38.13 7.06
C LYS A 34 4.27 -38.67 5.75
N ASN A 35 3.52 -39.58 5.15
CA ASN A 35 3.67 -39.95 3.75
C ASN A 35 3.40 -38.68 2.92
N GLU A 36 4.34 -37.74 2.91
CA GLU A 36 4.29 -36.56 2.03
C GLU A 36 4.39 -37.12 0.63
N LYS A 37 3.25 -37.13 -0.06
CA LYS A 37 3.25 -37.38 -1.50
C LYS A 37 4.28 -36.42 -2.09
N ASN A 38 5.38 -36.95 -2.62
CA ASN A 38 6.40 -36.17 -3.31
C ASN A 38 5.78 -35.61 -4.59
N TYR A 39 5.19 -34.42 -4.47
CA TYR A 39 4.65 -33.71 -5.64
C TYR A 39 5.81 -33.10 -6.43
N SER A 40 5.80 -33.24 -7.74
CA SER A 40 6.73 -32.51 -8.61
C SER A 40 6.47 -31.00 -8.59
N ALA A 41 7.46 -30.20 -8.98
CA ALA A 41 7.32 -28.73 -9.07
C ALA A 41 6.09 -28.32 -9.89
N SER A 42 5.85 -28.99 -11.02
CA SER A 42 4.69 -28.71 -11.89
C SER A 42 3.36 -29.09 -11.23
N GLN A 43 3.32 -30.14 -10.41
CA GLN A 43 2.13 -30.53 -9.67
C GLN A 43 1.83 -29.54 -8.55
N LEU A 44 2.84 -29.08 -7.79
CA LEU A 44 2.69 -28.07 -6.75
C LEU A 44 2.17 -26.77 -7.34
N LEU A 45 2.77 -26.27 -8.42
CA LEU A 45 2.30 -25.05 -9.09
C LEU A 45 0.85 -25.20 -9.60
N ARG A 46 0.48 -26.33 -10.19
CA ARG A 46 -0.87 -26.58 -10.68
C ARG A 46 -1.88 -26.60 -9.53
N GLN A 47 -1.54 -27.25 -8.41
CA GLN A 47 -2.38 -27.29 -7.21
C GLN A 47 -2.55 -25.88 -6.64
N SER A 48 -1.48 -25.10 -6.52
CA SER A 48 -1.52 -23.73 -6.03
C SER A 48 -2.44 -22.84 -6.87
N LYS A 49 -2.33 -22.93 -8.21
CA LYS A 49 -3.20 -22.20 -9.13
C LYS A 49 -4.68 -22.61 -8.97
N LYS A 50 -4.97 -23.91 -8.76
CA LYS A 50 -6.33 -24.39 -8.53
C LYS A 50 -6.89 -23.87 -7.21
N LEU A 51 -6.10 -23.96 -6.13
CA LEU A 51 -6.51 -23.50 -4.81
C LEU A 51 -6.77 -21.99 -4.80
N SER A 52 -5.88 -21.19 -5.42
CA SER A 52 -6.06 -19.74 -5.56
C SER A 52 -7.32 -19.36 -6.34
N LYS A 53 -7.71 -20.14 -7.37
CA LYS A 53 -8.95 -19.93 -8.10
C LYS A 53 -10.21 -20.29 -7.30
N ASN A 54 -10.08 -21.20 -6.34
CA ASN A 54 -11.17 -21.64 -5.47
C ASN A 54 -11.27 -20.83 -4.17
N ASP A 55 -10.55 -19.68 -4.08
CA ASP A 55 -10.48 -18.84 -2.88
C ASP A 55 -9.88 -19.53 -1.64
N GLU A 56 -9.12 -20.63 -1.85
CA GLU A 56 -8.37 -21.34 -0.81
C GLU A 56 -6.95 -20.78 -0.67
N SER A 57 -6.85 -19.48 -0.42
CA SER A 57 -5.59 -18.71 -0.47
C SER A 57 -4.51 -19.25 0.44
N GLU A 58 -4.82 -19.59 1.70
CA GLU A 58 -3.84 -20.10 2.66
C GLU A 58 -3.25 -21.46 2.23
N LYS A 59 -4.08 -22.34 1.68
CA LYS A 59 -3.59 -23.61 1.13
C LYS A 59 -2.74 -23.38 -0.11
N ALA A 60 -3.09 -22.39 -0.93
CA ALA A 60 -2.31 -22.02 -2.10
C ALA A 60 -0.93 -21.48 -1.69
N LYS A 61 -0.86 -20.55 -0.73
CA LYS A 61 0.38 -20.00 -0.14
C LYS A 61 1.27 -21.14 0.39
N THR A 62 0.71 -22.09 1.15
CA THR A 62 1.45 -23.27 1.67
C THR A 62 2.05 -24.11 0.55
N LYS A 63 1.29 -24.36 -0.54
CA LYS A 63 1.80 -25.13 -1.69
C LYS A 63 2.87 -24.39 -2.48
N ILE A 64 2.77 -23.07 -2.57
CA ILE A 64 3.82 -22.23 -3.20
C ILE A 64 5.09 -22.25 -2.33
N GLN A 65 4.95 -22.16 -1.01
CA GLN A 65 6.09 -22.22 -0.11
C GLN A 65 6.80 -23.58 -0.25
N GLN A 66 6.05 -24.68 -0.24
CA GLN A 66 6.61 -26.01 -0.50
C GLN A 66 7.34 -26.08 -1.86
N LEU A 67 6.76 -25.49 -2.92
CA LEU A 67 7.41 -25.40 -4.23
C LEU A 67 8.76 -24.65 -4.16
N MET A 68 8.81 -23.55 -3.42
CA MET A 68 10.01 -22.72 -3.30
C MET A 68 11.11 -23.39 -2.50
N GLU A 69 10.75 -24.19 -1.50
CA GLU A 69 11.67 -24.93 -0.62
C GLU A 69 12.21 -26.20 -1.31
N ASP A 70 11.31 -27.02 -1.89
CA ASP A 70 11.66 -28.30 -2.48
C ASP A 70 12.33 -28.16 -3.85
N TYR A 71 12.03 -27.07 -4.60
CA TYR A 71 12.48 -26.89 -5.99
C TYR A 71 13.02 -25.46 -6.25
N PRO A 72 14.13 -25.07 -5.55
CA PRO A 72 14.65 -23.71 -5.60
C PRO A 72 15.08 -23.23 -6.99
N ASP A 73 15.51 -24.14 -7.88
CA ASP A 73 16.03 -23.83 -9.21
C ASP A 73 15.03 -24.10 -10.35
N SER A 74 13.78 -24.44 -10.01
CA SER A 74 12.77 -24.76 -11.01
C SER A 74 12.19 -23.52 -11.68
N LYS A 75 11.82 -23.63 -12.97
CA LYS A 75 11.05 -22.59 -13.67
C LYS A 75 9.68 -22.37 -13.06
N GLU A 76 9.12 -23.37 -12.41
CA GLU A 76 7.85 -23.32 -11.70
C GLU A 76 7.92 -22.40 -10.49
N ARG A 77 9.09 -22.29 -9.83
CA ARG A 77 9.32 -21.34 -8.73
C ARG A 77 9.09 -19.90 -9.16
N VAL A 78 9.54 -19.52 -10.36
CA VAL A 78 9.30 -18.17 -10.89
C VAL A 78 7.80 -17.87 -11.00
N ALA A 79 7.05 -18.81 -11.59
CA ALA A 79 5.59 -18.67 -11.68
C ALA A 79 4.89 -18.72 -10.33
N GLY A 80 5.41 -19.50 -9.38
CA GLY A 80 4.94 -19.57 -7.99
C GLY A 80 5.17 -18.26 -7.25
N SER A 81 6.33 -17.65 -7.43
CA SER A 81 6.68 -16.36 -6.82
C SER A 81 5.73 -15.23 -7.27
N MET A 82 5.41 -15.16 -8.56
CA MET A 82 4.41 -14.22 -9.07
C MET A 82 3.01 -14.52 -8.52
N LEU A 83 2.61 -15.81 -8.50
CA LEU A 83 1.31 -16.21 -7.97
C LEU A 83 1.16 -15.87 -6.48
N LEU A 84 2.23 -15.98 -5.69
CA LEU A 84 2.21 -15.60 -4.28
C LEU A 84 1.92 -14.10 -4.12
N ALA A 85 2.60 -13.26 -4.89
CA ALA A 85 2.35 -11.81 -4.89
C ALA A 85 0.89 -11.50 -5.29
N ASP A 86 0.37 -12.19 -6.30
CA ASP A 86 -1.01 -12.05 -6.77
C ASP A 86 -2.04 -12.44 -5.70
N ILE A 87 -1.76 -13.50 -4.93
CA ILE A 87 -2.63 -13.95 -3.84
C ILE A 87 -2.68 -12.89 -2.74
N HIS A 88 -1.54 -12.39 -2.27
CA HIS A 88 -1.50 -11.32 -1.28
C HIS A 88 -2.23 -10.07 -1.77
N PHE A 89 -2.04 -9.69 -3.04
CA PHE A 89 -2.76 -8.54 -3.61
C PHE A 89 -4.28 -8.74 -3.64
N LYS A 90 -4.74 -9.93 -3.98
CA LYS A 90 -6.17 -10.31 -4.00
C LYS A 90 -6.80 -10.29 -2.61
N GLU A 91 -6.05 -10.74 -1.60
CA GLU A 91 -6.46 -10.75 -0.18
C GLU A 91 -6.32 -9.35 0.48
N GLU A 92 -6.01 -8.31 -0.32
CA GLU A 92 -5.80 -6.94 0.15
C GLU A 92 -4.63 -6.77 1.15
N GLU A 93 -3.75 -7.77 1.23
CA GLU A 93 -2.51 -7.75 1.99
C GLU A 93 -1.45 -6.98 1.19
N TYR A 94 -1.64 -5.66 1.03
CA TYR A 94 -0.89 -4.85 0.07
C TYR A 94 0.59 -4.65 0.44
N GLU A 95 0.95 -4.69 1.73
CA GLU A 95 2.36 -4.63 2.15
C GLU A 95 3.11 -5.91 1.73
N GLU A 96 2.52 -7.07 1.97
CA GLU A 96 3.05 -8.37 1.57
C GLU A 96 3.10 -8.49 0.04
N ALA A 97 2.04 -8.06 -0.64
CA ALA A 97 2.01 -8.03 -2.10
C ALA A 97 3.16 -7.18 -2.67
N LYS A 98 3.34 -5.96 -2.14
CA LYS A 98 4.44 -5.06 -2.51
C LYS A 98 5.80 -5.72 -2.33
N PHE A 99 6.01 -6.37 -1.18
CA PHE A 99 7.25 -7.07 -0.87
C PHE A 99 7.51 -8.22 -1.87
N HIS A 100 6.51 -9.04 -2.17
CA HIS A 100 6.66 -10.17 -3.09
C HIS A 100 6.84 -9.73 -4.54
N TYR A 101 6.14 -8.67 -5.01
CA TYR A 101 6.38 -8.08 -6.33
C TYR A 101 7.78 -7.48 -6.43
N GLN A 102 8.26 -6.79 -5.39
CA GLN A 102 9.62 -6.27 -5.35
C GLN A 102 10.64 -7.39 -5.45
N LYS A 103 10.52 -8.44 -4.62
CA LYS A 103 11.38 -9.64 -4.73
C LYS A 103 11.38 -10.24 -6.12
N PHE A 104 10.22 -10.30 -6.78
CA PHE A 104 10.14 -10.81 -8.14
C PHE A 104 10.97 -9.95 -9.10
N THR A 105 10.87 -8.62 -9.02
CA THR A 105 11.63 -7.72 -9.91
C THR A 105 13.14 -7.79 -9.67
N GLU A 106 13.57 -8.03 -8.43
CA GLU A 106 14.98 -8.17 -8.05
C GLU A 106 15.58 -9.51 -8.53
N LEU A 107 14.83 -10.60 -8.35
CA LEU A 107 15.31 -11.96 -8.68
C LEU A 107 15.18 -12.29 -10.17
N TYR A 108 14.21 -11.69 -10.86
CA TYR A 108 13.87 -12.02 -12.24
C TYR A 108 13.74 -10.79 -13.14
N PRO A 109 14.78 -9.91 -13.23
CA PRO A 109 14.68 -8.62 -13.91
C PRO A 109 14.47 -8.73 -15.42
N ALA A 110 14.84 -9.85 -16.04
CA ALA A 110 14.66 -10.10 -17.48
C ALA A 110 13.42 -10.98 -17.80
N HIS A 111 12.58 -11.26 -16.80
CA HIS A 111 11.43 -12.14 -17.03
C HIS A 111 10.30 -11.41 -17.78
N GLN A 112 9.58 -12.13 -18.65
CA GLN A 112 8.50 -11.57 -19.49
C GLN A 112 7.36 -10.89 -18.70
N PHE A 113 7.23 -11.13 -17.40
CA PHE A 113 6.24 -10.51 -16.52
C PHE A 113 6.84 -9.48 -15.53
N VAL A 114 8.06 -9.03 -15.78
CA VAL A 114 8.71 -8.04 -14.92
C VAL A 114 7.96 -6.70 -14.92
N ASP A 115 7.44 -6.29 -16.07
CA ASP A 115 6.59 -5.09 -16.19
C ASP A 115 5.34 -5.19 -15.34
N ARG A 116 4.66 -6.34 -15.37
CA ARG A 116 3.52 -6.62 -14.51
C ARG A 116 3.86 -6.50 -13.02
N ALA A 117 5.01 -7.06 -12.60
CA ALA A 117 5.45 -6.98 -11.21
C ALA A 117 5.73 -5.54 -10.78
N HIS A 118 6.40 -4.73 -11.61
CA HIS A 118 6.61 -3.30 -11.35
C HIS A 118 5.29 -2.54 -11.24
N PHE A 119 4.35 -2.79 -12.15
CA PHE A 119 3.03 -2.16 -12.11
C PHE A 119 2.27 -2.49 -10.81
N TYR A 120 2.19 -3.77 -10.43
CA TYR A 120 1.46 -4.18 -9.23
C TYR A 120 2.18 -3.81 -7.93
N LYS A 121 3.51 -3.68 -7.93
CA LYS A 121 4.25 -3.07 -6.81
C LYS A 121 3.80 -1.62 -6.57
N ALA A 122 3.74 -0.82 -7.63
CA ALA A 122 3.24 0.56 -7.54
C ALA A 122 1.75 0.59 -7.18
N MET A 123 0.94 -0.34 -7.71
CA MET A 123 -0.47 -0.48 -7.37
C MET A 123 -0.69 -0.85 -5.90
N SER A 124 0.18 -1.67 -5.31
CA SER A 124 0.12 -2.00 -3.88
C SER A 124 0.33 -0.75 -3.02
N ASN A 125 1.31 0.09 -3.34
CA ASN A 125 1.48 1.39 -2.69
C ASN A 125 0.25 2.29 -2.87
N PHE A 126 -0.35 2.32 -4.07
CA PHE A 126 -1.57 3.08 -4.32
C PHE A 126 -2.74 2.59 -3.45
N LYS A 127 -2.87 1.29 -3.29
CA LYS A 127 -3.91 0.67 -2.44
C LYS A 127 -3.70 0.91 -0.94
N LEU A 128 -2.47 1.09 -0.51
CA LEU A 128 -2.12 1.47 0.86
C LEU A 128 -2.42 2.95 1.17
N THR A 129 -2.77 3.74 0.16
CA THR A 129 -3.10 5.15 0.35
C THR A 129 -4.45 5.27 1.07
N ASP A 130 -4.42 5.77 2.29
CA ASP A 130 -5.63 6.17 3.03
C ASP A 130 -5.84 7.68 2.85
N LEU A 131 -6.96 8.04 2.21
CA LEU A 131 -7.33 9.44 1.96
C LEU A 131 -7.56 10.25 3.26
N ALA A 132 -7.91 9.57 4.34
CA ALA A 132 -8.08 10.21 5.66
C ALA A 132 -6.75 10.39 6.40
N SER A 133 -5.70 9.70 5.98
CA SER A 133 -4.38 9.76 6.60
C SER A 133 -3.64 11.05 6.24
N ARG A 134 -2.86 11.56 7.20
CA ARG A 134 -1.86 12.61 6.94
C ARG A 134 -0.58 12.05 6.32
N ASP A 135 -0.41 10.74 6.33
CA ASP A 135 0.73 10.08 5.72
C ASP A 135 0.55 9.96 4.20
N LEU A 136 1.35 10.75 3.49
CA LEU A 136 1.39 10.75 2.03
C LEU A 136 2.48 9.82 1.45
N THR A 137 3.20 9.07 2.30
CA THR A 137 4.27 8.18 1.87
C THR A 137 3.77 7.14 0.85
N PRO A 138 2.65 6.45 1.06
CA PRO A 138 2.17 5.47 0.10
C PRO A 138 1.83 6.07 -1.27
N VAL A 139 1.11 7.20 -1.31
CA VAL A 139 0.74 7.84 -2.58
C VAL A 139 1.96 8.40 -3.32
N ASN A 140 2.95 8.96 -2.62
CA ASN A 140 4.20 9.42 -3.24
C ASN A 140 5.00 8.23 -3.81
N SER A 141 5.11 7.12 -3.07
CA SER A 141 5.75 5.90 -3.55
C SER A 141 5.03 5.28 -4.75
N ALA A 142 3.70 5.35 -4.77
CA ALA A 142 2.90 4.92 -5.92
C ALA A 142 3.17 5.80 -7.15
N LEU A 143 3.13 7.13 -6.97
CA LEU A 143 3.40 8.10 -8.03
C LEU A 143 4.78 7.86 -8.66
N GLU A 144 5.82 7.80 -7.84
CA GLU A 144 7.19 7.51 -8.30
C GLU A 144 7.28 6.15 -9.01
N GLY A 145 6.64 5.11 -8.45
CA GLY A 145 6.61 3.78 -9.05
C GLY A 145 5.96 3.76 -10.42
N PHE A 146 4.82 4.45 -10.61
CA PHE A 146 4.15 4.53 -11.91
C PHE A 146 4.91 5.43 -12.90
N GLN A 147 5.55 6.51 -12.45
CA GLN A 147 6.38 7.35 -13.30
C GLN A 147 7.58 6.58 -13.86
N ARG A 148 8.32 5.86 -13.01
CA ARG A 148 9.41 4.97 -13.46
C ARG A 148 8.88 3.87 -14.40
N PHE A 149 7.73 3.30 -14.07
CA PHE A 149 7.13 2.25 -14.91
C PHE A 149 6.87 2.71 -16.34
N ILE A 150 6.34 3.91 -16.56
CA ILE A 150 6.08 4.39 -17.93
C ILE A 150 7.36 4.71 -18.72
N GLU A 151 8.46 5.02 -18.02
CA GLU A 151 9.80 5.24 -18.59
C GLU A 151 10.45 3.89 -18.97
N ASP A 152 10.44 2.93 -18.06
CA ASP A 152 11.12 1.63 -18.21
C ASP A 152 10.36 0.69 -19.16
N PHE A 153 9.02 0.78 -19.21
CA PHE A 153 8.16 -0.14 -19.95
C PHE A 153 7.19 0.55 -20.94
N PRO A 154 7.69 1.35 -21.90
CA PRO A 154 6.84 2.17 -22.78
C PRO A 154 5.95 1.36 -23.75
N LYS A 155 6.18 0.03 -23.86
CA LYS A 155 5.38 -0.87 -24.70
C LYS A 155 4.49 -1.81 -23.89
N SER A 156 4.46 -1.71 -22.56
CA SER A 156 3.64 -2.56 -21.71
C SER A 156 2.15 -2.31 -21.91
N SER A 157 1.35 -3.37 -21.79
CA SER A 157 -0.12 -3.28 -21.76
C SER A 157 -0.65 -2.49 -20.56
N TYR A 158 0.16 -2.33 -19.50
CA TYR A 158 -0.16 -1.55 -18.32
C TYR A 158 0.15 -0.05 -18.46
N LEU A 159 0.67 0.41 -19.62
CA LEU A 159 1.03 1.83 -19.82
C LEU A 159 -0.15 2.79 -19.61
N LYS A 160 -1.31 2.48 -20.21
CA LYS A 160 -2.52 3.30 -20.04
C LYS A 160 -3.02 3.30 -18.60
N PRO A 161 -3.23 2.14 -17.94
CA PRO A 161 -3.56 2.10 -16.51
C PRO A 161 -2.58 2.86 -15.62
N ALA A 162 -1.27 2.79 -15.88
CA ALA A 162 -0.27 3.49 -15.09
C ALA A 162 -0.42 5.02 -15.20
N LYS A 163 -0.64 5.56 -16.41
CA LYS A 163 -0.90 7.00 -16.62
C LYS A 163 -2.16 7.47 -15.88
N GLU A 164 -3.23 6.67 -15.91
CA GLU A 164 -4.45 6.96 -15.15
C GLU A 164 -4.19 7.00 -13.63
N LYS A 165 -3.34 6.09 -13.12
CA LYS A 165 -2.95 6.07 -11.70
C LYS A 165 -2.06 7.25 -11.32
N ILE A 166 -1.17 7.69 -12.19
CA ILE A 166 -0.39 8.92 -11.99
C ILE A 166 -1.34 10.11 -11.78
N THR A 167 -2.35 10.27 -12.64
CA THR A 167 -3.34 11.34 -12.48
C THR A 167 -4.05 11.24 -11.14
N GLN A 168 -4.50 10.05 -10.74
CA GLN A 168 -5.15 9.84 -9.44
C GLN A 168 -4.23 10.16 -8.24
N CYS A 169 -2.94 9.81 -8.31
CA CYS A 169 -1.97 10.19 -7.28
C CYS A 169 -1.81 11.71 -7.17
N LEU A 170 -1.69 12.38 -8.31
CA LEU A 170 -1.59 13.85 -8.34
C LEU A 170 -2.85 14.53 -7.81
N ASP A 171 -4.04 13.99 -8.12
CA ASP A 171 -5.31 14.48 -7.58
C ASP A 171 -5.36 14.35 -6.05
N ILE A 172 -4.94 13.22 -5.50
CA ILE A 172 -4.89 12.99 -4.04
C ILE A 172 -3.94 13.99 -3.37
N LEU A 173 -2.75 14.20 -3.94
CA LEU A 173 -1.74 15.12 -3.40
C LEU A 173 -2.24 16.57 -3.46
N ALA A 174 -2.86 16.98 -4.56
CA ALA A 174 -3.44 18.31 -4.72
C ALA A 174 -4.59 18.54 -3.73
N GLN A 175 -5.48 17.55 -3.60
CA GLN A 175 -6.59 17.61 -2.64
C GLN A 175 -6.08 17.76 -1.20
N ASN A 176 -5.06 17.02 -0.81
CA ASN A 176 -4.49 17.14 0.54
C ASN A 176 -3.97 18.56 0.82
N ILE A 177 -3.21 19.15 -0.11
CA ILE A 177 -2.71 20.53 0.04
C ILE A 177 -3.88 21.52 0.14
N PHE A 178 -4.91 21.35 -0.71
CA PHE A 178 -6.08 22.20 -0.75
C PHE A 178 -6.86 22.14 0.57
N GLU A 179 -7.16 20.95 1.07
CA GLU A 179 -7.92 20.76 2.31
C GLU A 179 -7.17 21.34 3.55
N ILE A 180 -5.84 21.20 3.59
CA ILE A 180 -5.01 21.85 4.63
C ILE A 180 -5.10 23.37 4.52
N GLY A 181 -5.02 23.93 3.31
CA GLY A 181 -5.15 25.37 3.08
C GLY A 181 -6.52 25.89 3.50
N LYS A 182 -7.58 25.18 3.12
CA LYS A 182 -8.96 25.48 3.49
C LYS A 182 -9.22 25.37 5.00
N PHE A 183 -8.62 24.38 5.66
CA PHE A 183 -8.67 24.26 7.12
C PHE A 183 -8.05 25.47 7.79
N TYR A 184 -6.84 25.90 7.40
CA TYR A 184 -6.20 27.10 7.96
C TYR A 184 -7.02 28.37 7.71
N TYR A 185 -7.63 28.53 6.54
CA TYR A 185 -8.53 29.64 6.28
C TYR A 185 -9.71 29.64 7.26
N ARG A 186 -10.41 28.51 7.44
CA ARG A 186 -11.56 28.40 8.35
C ARG A 186 -11.22 28.64 9.81
N THR A 187 -10.00 28.30 10.23
CA THR A 187 -9.51 28.49 11.60
C THR A 187 -8.90 29.87 11.85
N GLY A 188 -8.91 30.77 10.85
CA GLY A 188 -8.39 32.13 10.99
C GLY A 188 -6.86 32.24 10.87
N SER A 189 -6.17 31.15 10.55
CA SER A 189 -4.71 31.12 10.35
C SER A 189 -4.36 31.53 8.90
N TYR A 190 -4.70 32.76 8.52
CA TYR A 190 -4.69 33.21 7.12
C TYR A 190 -3.31 33.14 6.46
N GLN A 191 -2.24 33.46 7.18
CA GLN A 191 -0.86 33.33 6.65
C GLN A 191 -0.52 31.88 6.29
N ALA A 192 -0.91 30.92 7.14
CA ALA A 192 -0.73 29.51 6.84
C ALA A 192 -1.58 29.04 5.64
N ALA A 193 -2.82 29.53 5.54
CA ALA A 193 -3.67 29.28 4.37
C ALA A 193 -3.03 29.79 3.07
N ILE A 194 -2.52 31.03 3.09
CA ILE A 194 -1.81 31.62 1.94
C ILE A 194 -0.65 30.76 1.49
N LEU A 195 0.19 30.31 2.42
CA LEU A 195 1.32 29.46 2.08
C LEU A 195 0.91 28.13 1.43
N ARG A 196 -0.11 27.48 1.97
CA ARG A 196 -0.59 26.19 1.43
C ARG A 196 -1.29 26.35 0.07
N LEU A 197 -2.16 27.34 -0.06
CA LEU A 197 -2.89 27.59 -1.32
C LEU A 197 -1.97 28.10 -2.45
N LYS A 198 -0.94 28.89 -2.14
CA LYS A 198 0.12 29.24 -3.10
C LYS A 198 0.91 28.03 -3.56
N ARG A 199 1.26 27.13 -2.63
CA ARG A 199 1.94 25.87 -2.96
C ARG A 199 1.08 25.04 -3.94
N LEU A 200 -0.21 24.90 -3.67
CA LEU A 200 -1.13 24.19 -4.59
C LEU A 200 -1.08 24.79 -5.99
N LYS A 201 -1.13 26.12 -6.10
CA LYS A 201 -1.11 26.81 -7.39
C LYS A 201 0.19 26.59 -8.17
N VAL A 202 1.32 26.48 -7.48
CA VAL A 202 2.64 26.24 -8.09
C VAL A 202 2.80 24.78 -8.53
N GLU A 203 2.45 23.83 -7.65
CA GLU A 203 2.68 22.41 -7.88
C GLU A 203 1.60 21.79 -8.80
N TYR A 204 0.36 22.30 -8.76
CA TYR A 204 -0.80 21.73 -9.47
C TYR A 204 -1.63 22.80 -10.20
N PRO A 205 -1.02 23.58 -11.12
CA PRO A 205 -1.64 24.80 -11.71
C PRO A 205 -2.93 24.54 -12.50
N ASN A 206 -3.12 23.34 -13.01
CA ASN A 206 -4.29 22.95 -13.83
C ASN A 206 -5.32 22.12 -13.07
N HIS A 207 -5.17 21.99 -11.75
CA HIS A 207 -6.09 21.17 -10.96
C HIS A 207 -7.45 21.89 -10.75
N SER A 208 -8.52 21.11 -10.60
CA SER A 208 -9.89 21.65 -10.44
C SER A 208 -10.07 22.56 -9.24
N TYR A 209 -9.29 22.39 -8.17
CA TYR A 209 -9.34 23.23 -6.97
C TYR A 209 -8.68 24.61 -7.12
N ILE A 210 -8.00 24.90 -8.23
CA ILE A 210 -7.25 26.17 -8.39
C ILE A 210 -8.17 27.38 -8.32
N LEU A 211 -9.35 27.32 -8.91
CA LEU A 211 -10.29 28.43 -8.88
C LEU A 211 -10.76 28.76 -7.45
N GLU A 212 -11.14 27.74 -6.67
CA GLU A 212 -11.52 27.94 -5.25
C GLU A 212 -10.31 28.38 -4.43
N ALA A 213 -9.13 27.81 -4.69
CA ALA A 213 -7.89 28.21 -4.01
C ALA A 213 -7.55 29.70 -4.27
N GLU A 214 -7.68 30.18 -5.50
CA GLU A 214 -7.48 31.61 -5.83
C GLU A 214 -8.47 32.50 -5.10
N PHE A 215 -9.73 32.09 -5.00
CA PHE A 215 -10.73 32.83 -4.22
C PHE A 215 -10.37 32.87 -2.74
N LEU A 216 -10.00 31.72 -2.14
CA LEU A 216 -9.58 31.64 -0.73
C LEU A 216 -8.27 32.41 -0.46
N LEU A 217 -7.37 32.51 -1.43
CA LEU A 217 -6.20 33.40 -1.37
C LEU A 217 -6.64 34.86 -1.28
N GLY A 218 -7.56 35.27 -2.13
CA GLY A 218 -8.15 36.62 -2.06
C GLY A 218 -8.77 36.92 -0.72
N GLU A 219 -9.60 36.00 -0.19
CA GLU A 219 -10.22 36.11 1.14
C GLU A 219 -9.16 36.15 2.26
N SER A 220 -8.12 35.30 2.20
CA SER A 220 -7.05 35.27 3.21
C SER A 220 -6.26 36.58 3.23
N TYR A 221 -5.87 37.11 2.07
CA TYR A 221 -5.20 38.39 1.98
C TYR A 221 -6.09 39.56 2.45
N TYR A 222 -7.39 39.51 2.15
CA TYR A 222 -8.34 40.49 2.65
C TYR A 222 -8.39 40.50 4.19
N ARG A 223 -8.41 39.32 4.82
CA ARG A 223 -8.39 39.19 6.30
C ARG A 223 -7.07 39.68 6.91
N GLU A 224 -5.97 39.54 6.21
CA GLU A 224 -4.65 40.07 6.60
C GLU A 224 -4.50 41.57 6.25
N GLN A 225 -5.56 42.24 5.79
CA GLN A 225 -5.58 43.63 5.39
C GLN A 225 -4.62 43.98 4.23
N ASN A 226 -4.16 42.97 3.50
CA ASN A 226 -3.37 43.12 2.28
C ASN A 226 -4.31 43.27 1.06
N PHE A 227 -4.94 44.45 0.97
CA PHE A 227 -5.94 44.72 -0.06
C PHE A 227 -5.41 44.70 -1.49
N PRO A 228 -4.18 45.11 -1.81
CA PRO A 228 -3.63 44.99 -3.16
C PRO A 228 -3.60 43.54 -3.65
N GLU A 229 -3.07 42.61 -2.85
CA GLU A 229 -3.02 41.18 -3.19
C GLU A 229 -4.44 40.58 -3.26
N ALA A 230 -5.32 40.89 -2.29
CA ALA A 230 -6.69 40.44 -2.32
C ALA A 230 -7.38 40.84 -3.63
N THR A 231 -7.21 42.12 -4.03
CA THR A 231 -7.75 42.66 -5.30
C THR A 231 -7.21 41.91 -6.51
N ALA A 232 -5.91 41.58 -6.54
CA ALA A 232 -5.28 40.84 -7.63
C ALA A 232 -5.88 39.44 -7.77
N TYR A 233 -6.05 38.71 -6.66
CA TYR A 233 -6.65 37.37 -6.68
C TYR A 233 -8.13 37.39 -7.08
N TYR A 234 -8.94 38.30 -6.55
CA TYR A 234 -10.35 38.45 -6.99
C TYR A 234 -10.50 38.77 -8.49
N LYS A 235 -9.64 39.65 -9.03
CA LYS A 235 -9.61 39.92 -10.47
C LYS A 235 -9.19 38.68 -11.27
N SER A 236 -8.24 37.88 -10.78
CA SER A 236 -7.84 36.62 -11.42
C SER A 236 -9.00 35.64 -11.50
N VAL A 237 -9.72 35.42 -10.41
CA VAL A 237 -10.91 34.56 -10.35
C VAL A 237 -11.97 35.00 -11.35
N ILE A 238 -12.26 36.31 -11.43
CA ILE A 238 -13.26 36.86 -12.35
C ILE A 238 -12.83 36.69 -13.80
N LYS A 239 -11.52 36.87 -14.09
CA LYS A 239 -10.97 36.71 -15.44
C LYS A 239 -11.00 35.26 -15.90
N ASN A 240 -10.57 34.33 -15.03
CA ASN A 240 -10.40 32.93 -15.38
C ASN A 240 -11.73 32.17 -15.47
N SER A 241 -12.73 32.57 -14.68
CA SER A 241 -14.03 31.88 -14.62
C SER A 241 -15.17 32.86 -14.36
N PRO A 242 -15.52 33.75 -15.31
CA PRO A 242 -16.41 34.89 -15.10
C PRO A 242 -17.85 34.52 -14.70
N ARG A 243 -18.27 33.27 -14.96
CA ARG A 243 -19.63 32.78 -14.67
C ARG A 243 -19.69 31.90 -13.38
N SER A 244 -18.57 31.68 -12.71
CA SER A 244 -18.53 30.88 -11.47
C SER A 244 -19.13 31.63 -10.30
N GLU A 245 -19.59 30.89 -9.26
CA GLU A 245 -20.03 31.48 -8.00
C GLU A 245 -18.89 32.25 -7.31
N PHE A 246 -17.65 31.73 -7.39
CA PHE A 246 -16.48 32.44 -6.87
C PHE A 246 -16.25 33.79 -7.54
N ALA A 247 -16.50 33.92 -8.86
CA ALA A 247 -16.40 35.21 -9.56
C ALA A 247 -17.50 36.17 -9.14
N LYS A 248 -18.70 35.69 -8.83
CA LYS A 248 -19.80 36.51 -8.29
C LYS A 248 -19.43 37.04 -6.91
N GLU A 249 -18.97 36.20 -6.01
CA GLU A 249 -18.50 36.60 -4.68
C GLU A 249 -17.32 37.57 -4.75
N ALA A 250 -16.34 37.33 -5.64
CA ALA A 250 -15.19 38.21 -5.84
C ALA A 250 -15.61 39.61 -6.28
N ARG A 251 -16.65 39.75 -7.14
CA ARG A 251 -17.19 41.06 -7.51
C ARG A 251 -17.81 41.80 -6.34
N LEU A 252 -18.54 41.08 -5.47
CA LEU A 252 -19.11 41.65 -4.25
C LEU A 252 -18.01 42.17 -3.32
N ARG A 253 -16.95 41.36 -3.12
CA ARG A 253 -15.78 41.78 -2.31
C ARG A 253 -15.11 43.03 -2.87
N LEU A 254 -14.84 43.07 -4.18
CA LEU A 254 -14.23 44.23 -4.83
C LEU A 254 -15.10 45.50 -4.74
N LYS A 255 -16.44 45.34 -4.74
CA LYS A 255 -17.37 46.49 -4.54
C LYS A 255 -17.33 46.99 -3.10
N ALA A 256 -17.21 46.10 -2.10
CA ALA A 256 -17.15 46.45 -0.69
C ALA A 256 -15.81 47.07 -0.26
N MET A 257 -14.75 46.93 -1.06
CA MET A 257 -13.41 47.49 -0.85
C MET A 257 -13.19 48.87 -1.44
N ARG A 258 -14.19 49.39 -2.19
CA ARG A 258 -14.18 50.74 -2.79
C ARG A 258 -14.68 51.77 -1.77
#